data_a8dd46af0ff277df537e5eafaea77768
#
_entry.id   a8dd46af0ff277df537e5eafaea77768
#
_cell.length_a   1.000
_cell.length_b   1.000
_cell.length_c   1.000
_cell.angle_alpha   90.00
_cell.angle_beta   90.00
_cell.angle_gamma   90.00
#
_symmetry.space_group_name_H-M   'P 1'
#
loop_
_entity.id
_entity.type
_entity.pdbx_description
1 polymer ?
#
loop_
_entity_poly.entity_id
_entity_poly.type
_entity_poly.pdbx_seq_one_letter_code
_entity_poly.pdbx_strand_id
1 'polypeptide(L)'
;QYSNALKGPKEWQGIDTSTGDLFKWDSSSTYVQQPPFFTGQSDDKEITNIENARPLVLLGNSVTTDHISPAGAIKAESPAGSYFMERQIRQNDFNSYGARRGNHEVMMRGTFANIRIKNQLLSNVEGGYSILEPEKKKMSVYEVAMEYAKRSENVVVFAGQEYGLSLIHISEPKRLTSISFS
;
A
#
# COMPACT_ATOMS: atom_id res chain seq x y z
N GLN A 1 -43.73 7.28 -6.86
CA GLN A 1 -42.59 6.76 -7.66
C GLN A 1 -41.34 6.52 -6.83
N TYR A 2 -41.18 7.14 -5.65
CA TYR A 2 -39.97 7.01 -4.81
C TYR A 2 -40.11 6.05 -3.62
N SER A 3 -41.28 5.45 -3.40
CA SER A 3 -41.53 4.54 -2.25
C SER A 3 -40.64 3.30 -2.24
N ASN A 4 -40.09 2.90 -3.39
CA ASN A 4 -39.19 1.73 -3.49
C ASN A 4 -37.70 2.13 -3.65
N ALA A 5 -37.38 3.43 -3.71
CA ALA A 5 -36.00 3.87 -3.93
C ALA A 5 -35.03 3.41 -2.81
N LEU A 6 -35.52 3.32 -1.58
CA LEU A 6 -34.73 2.87 -0.43
C LEU A 6 -34.63 1.35 -0.32
N LYS A 7 -35.45 0.59 -1.07
CA LYS A 7 -35.43 -0.88 -1.00
C LYS A 7 -34.35 -1.50 -1.88
N GLY A 8 -33.86 -0.76 -2.87
CA GLY A 8 -32.89 -1.28 -3.84
C GLY A 8 -33.46 -2.37 -4.76
N PRO A 9 -32.68 -2.90 -5.70
CA PRO A 9 -33.05 -4.01 -6.55
C PRO A 9 -33.15 -5.31 -5.75
N LYS A 10 -33.78 -6.34 -6.33
CA LYS A 10 -34.02 -7.63 -5.68
C LYS A 10 -32.72 -8.33 -5.27
N GLU A 11 -31.69 -8.19 -6.06
CA GLU A 11 -30.34 -8.73 -5.82
C GLU A 11 -29.74 -8.13 -4.55
N TRP A 12 -29.95 -6.84 -4.31
CA TRP A 12 -29.53 -6.16 -3.09
C TRP A 12 -30.30 -6.61 -1.86
N GLN A 13 -31.61 -6.82 -2.01
CA GLN A 13 -32.48 -7.30 -0.92
C GLN A 13 -32.19 -8.75 -0.52
N GLY A 14 -31.62 -9.56 -1.43
CA GLY A 14 -31.23 -10.95 -1.20
C GLY A 14 -29.88 -11.14 -0.53
N ILE A 15 -29.14 -10.06 -0.26
CA ILE A 15 -27.85 -10.15 0.43
C ILE A 15 -28.10 -10.48 1.91
N ASP A 16 -27.59 -11.62 2.33
CA ASP A 16 -27.62 -12.00 3.75
C ASP A 16 -26.65 -11.11 4.52
N THR A 17 -27.20 -10.26 5.37
CA THR A 17 -26.41 -9.37 6.23
C THR A 17 -26.28 -10.00 7.60
N SER A 18 -25.05 -10.30 8.02
CA SER A 18 -24.81 -10.75 9.38
C SER A 18 -25.26 -9.68 10.37
N THR A 19 -26.15 -10.06 11.28
CA THR A 19 -26.57 -9.21 12.39
C THR A 19 -25.54 -9.29 13.51
N GLY A 20 -24.84 -8.18 13.79
CA GLY A 20 -23.85 -8.11 14.86
C GLY A 20 -23.03 -6.83 14.78
N ASP A 21 -22.42 -6.43 15.90
CA ASP A 21 -21.62 -5.22 16.01
C ASP A 21 -20.23 -5.37 15.38
N LEU A 22 -19.80 -6.61 15.11
CA LEU A 22 -18.48 -6.91 14.56
C LEU A 22 -18.58 -7.53 13.17
N PHE A 23 -17.70 -7.10 12.28
CA PHE A 23 -17.57 -7.70 10.96
C PHE A 23 -17.03 -9.13 11.06
N LYS A 24 -17.70 -10.07 10.40
CA LYS A 24 -17.24 -11.46 10.32
C LYS A 24 -16.25 -11.61 9.19
N TRP A 25 -14.97 -11.71 9.54
CA TRP A 25 -13.90 -11.89 8.57
C TRP A 25 -13.90 -13.29 7.96
N ASP A 26 -13.75 -13.36 6.63
CA ASP A 26 -13.51 -14.59 5.90
C ASP A 26 -12.00 -14.67 5.56
N SER A 27 -11.31 -15.57 6.22
CA SER A 27 -9.86 -15.77 6.02
C SER A 27 -9.51 -16.35 4.64
N SER A 28 -10.48 -16.94 3.94
CA SER A 28 -10.30 -17.45 2.58
C SER A 28 -10.46 -16.37 1.51
N SER A 29 -11.06 -15.24 1.85
CA SER A 29 -11.28 -14.14 0.91
C SER A 29 -9.96 -13.56 0.41
N THR A 30 -9.85 -13.36 -0.90
CA THR A 30 -8.71 -12.68 -1.53
C THR A 30 -9.01 -11.23 -1.88
N TYR A 31 -10.23 -10.77 -1.61
CA TYR A 31 -10.67 -9.37 -1.83
C TYR A 31 -10.65 -8.53 -0.56
N VAL A 32 -11.06 -9.12 0.56
CA VAL A 32 -11.15 -8.42 1.85
C VAL A 32 -10.47 -9.27 2.90
N GLN A 33 -9.47 -8.71 3.57
CA GLN A 33 -8.72 -9.40 4.63
C GLN A 33 -8.66 -8.53 5.88
N GLN A 34 -8.68 -9.18 7.04
CA GLN A 34 -8.50 -8.48 8.30
C GLN A 34 -7.13 -7.80 8.33
N PRO A 35 -7.07 -6.48 8.45
CA PRO A 35 -5.79 -5.77 8.48
C PRO A 35 -5.09 -5.98 9.82
N PRO A 36 -3.74 -6.07 9.82
CA PRO A 36 -2.96 -6.36 11.04
C PRO A 36 -2.68 -5.13 11.90
N PHE A 37 -3.31 -3.98 11.62
CA PHE A 37 -2.94 -2.69 12.20
C PHE A 37 -3.01 -2.63 13.74
N PHE A 38 -3.87 -3.44 14.32
CA PHE A 38 -4.05 -3.49 15.77
C PHE A 38 -3.44 -4.76 16.41
N THR A 39 -2.82 -5.62 15.60
CA THR A 39 -2.23 -6.85 16.09
C THR A 39 -0.86 -6.56 16.73
N GLY A 40 -0.71 -6.89 18.01
CA GLY A 40 0.57 -6.74 18.71
C GLY A 40 0.95 -5.29 19.07
N GLN A 41 -0.01 -4.37 19.04
CA GLN A 41 0.20 -3.05 19.64
C GLN A 41 0.22 -3.20 21.16
N SER A 42 1.29 -2.74 21.78
CA SER A 42 1.36 -2.51 23.23
C SER A 42 1.22 -1.01 23.47
N ASP A 43 0.37 -0.64 24.40
CA ASP A 43 0.13 0.77 24.75
C ASP A 43 1.36 1.46 25.38
N ASP A 44 2.36 0.66 25.79
CA ASP A 44 3.52 1.11 26.60
C ASP A 44 4.84 1.16 25.80
N LYS A 45 4.82 1.35 24.48
CA LYS A 45 6.08 1.56 23.74
C LYS A 45 6.59 2.98 23.97
N GLU A 46 7.65 3.10 24.75
CA GLU A 46 8.43 4.34 24.79
C GLU A 46 8.94 4.72 23.40
N ILE A 47 8.89 6.01 23.08
CA ILE A 47 9.48 6.54 21.86
C ILE A 47 11.00 6.50 22.01
N THR A 48 11.66 5.62 21.27
CA THR A 48 13.12 5.48 21.26
C THR A 48 13.70 6.01 19.96
N ASN A 49 15.00 6.29 19.95
CA ASN A 49 15.71 6.64 18.73
C ASN A 49 15.67 5.50 17.72
N ILE A 50 15.55 5.85 16.43
CA ILE A 50 15.69 4.89 15.34
C ILE A 50 17.15 4.79 14.98
N GLU A 51 17.76 3.63 15.21
CA GLU A 51 19.16 3.38 14.93
C GLU A 51 19.34 2.34 13.83
N ASN A 52 20.40 2.47 13.05
CA ASN A 52 20.79 1.52 12.00
C ASN A 52 19.71 1.23 10.95
N ALA A 53 18.79 2.17 10.70
CA ALA A 53 17.78 2.01 9.67
C ALA A 53 18.38 2.11 8.25
N ARG A 54 17.94 1.22 7.36
CA ARG A 54 18.36 1.19 5.95
C ARG A 54 17.45 2.08 5.10
N PRO A 55 18.01 2.89 4.19
CA PRO A 55 17.19 3.62 3.23
C PRO A 55 16.53 2.64 2.25
N LEU A 56 15.21 2.55 2.31
CA LEU A 56 14.45 1.72 1.37
C LEU A 56 14.28 2.43 0.03
N VAL A 57 13.90 3.70 0.07
CA VAL A 57 13.80 4.56 -1.11
C VAL A 57 14.22 5.98 -0.76
N LEU A 58 14.86 6.64 -1.72
CA LEU A 58 15.19 8.07 -1.69
C LEU A 58 14.46 8.75 -2.85
N LEU A 59 13.42 9.50 -2.53
CA LEU A 59 12.49 10.10 -3.49
C LEU A 59 12.65 11.61 -3.52
N GLY A 60 12.34 12.21 -4.67
CA GLY A 60 12.27 13.65 -4.82
C GLY A 60 10.98 14.27 -4.30
N ASN A 61 10.70 15.50 -4.74
CA ASN A 61 9.46 16.22 -4.45
C ASN A 61 8.27 15.62 -5.22
N SER A 62 7.07 15.97 -4.78
CA SER A 62 5.80 15.69 -5.48
C SER A 62 5.50 14.20 -5.68
N VAL A 63 5.96 13.35 -4.76
CA VAL A 63 5.58 11.94 -4.71
C VAL A 63 4.30 11.80 -3.88
N THR A 64 3.18 11.85 -4.56
CA THR A 64 1.84 11.84 -3.97
C THR A 64 1.33 10.41 -3.69
N THR A 65 0.15 10.30 -3.10
CA THR A 65 -0.51 9.00 -2.86
C THR A 65 -0.69 8.17 -4.13
N ASP A 66 -0.84 8.79 -5.30
CA ASP A 66 -0.96 8.09 -6.59
C ASP A 66 0.34 7.40 -7.02
N HIS A 67 1.47 7.84 -6.52
CA HIS A 67 2.76 7.19 -6.76
C HIS A 67 3.03 6.10 -5.72
N ILE A 68 2.58 6.31 -4.49
CA ILE A 68 2.84 5.41 -3.36
C ILE A 68 1.91 4.20 -3.41
N SER A 69 0.61 4.45 -3.56
CA SER A 69 -0.41 3.40 -3.60
C SER A 69 -0.49 2.77 -4.99
N PRO A 70 -0.59 1.45 -5.09
CA PRO A 70 -0.67 0.79 -6.38
C PRO A 70 -2.01 1.02 -7.06
N ALA A 71 -1.99 1.13 -8.39
CA ALA A 71 -3.16 1.26 -9.25
C ALA A 71 -3.03 0.42 -10.51
N GLY A 72 -4.14 0.23 -11.21
CA GLY A 72 -4.20 -0.52 -12.47
C GLY A 72 -4.22 -2.03 -12.30
N ALA A 73 -3.99 -2.75 -13.40
CA ALA A 73 -4.00 -4.20 -13.46
C ALA A 73 -2.80 -4.82 -12.71
N ILE A 74 -3.04 -5.96 -12.08
CA ILE A 74 -1.99 -6.72 -11.38
C ILE A 74 -1.31 -7.63 -12.39
N LYS A 75 0.00 -7.46 -12.56
CA LYS A 75 0.80 -8.26 -13.49
C LYS A 75 1.22 -9.59 -12.85
N ALA A 76 1.28 -10.66 -13.64
CA ALA A 76 1.64 -12.00 -13.17
C ALA A 76 3.04 -12.04 -12.55
N GLU A 77 3.99 -11.34 -13.15
CA GLU A 77 5.39 -11.27 -12.74
C GLU A 77 5.64 -10.33 -11.55
N SER A 78 4.61 -9.66 -11.06
CA SER A 78 4.71 -8.77 -9.88
C SER A 78 4.64 -9.55 -8.57
N PRO A 79 5.15 -9.01 -7.45
CA PRO A 79 4.98 -9.64 -6.13
C PRO A 79 3.52 -9.92 -5.76
N ALA A 80 2.57 -9.07 -6.20
CA ALA A 80 1.15 -9.30 -6.01
C ALA A 80 0.62 -10.43 -6.90
N GLY A 81 1.14 -10.57 -8.14
CA GLY A 81 0.82 -11.68 -9.02
C GLY A 81 1.29 -13.02 -8.44
N SER A 82 2.52 -13.08 -7.94
CA SER A 82 3.06 -14.27 -7.25
C SER A 82 2.19 -14.67 -6.06
N TYR A 83 1.76 -13.71 -5.24
CA TYR A 83 0.84 -13.93 -4.13
C TYR A 83 -0.47 -14.61 -4.56
N PHE A 84 -1.02 -14.24 -5.71
CA PHE A 84 -2.24 -14.87 -6.24
C PHE A 84 -1.98 -16.26 -6.81
N MET A 85 -0.87 -16.44 -7.54
CA MET A 85 -0.50 -17.76 -8.08
C MET A 85 -0.28 -18.79 -6.97
N GLU A 86 0.37 -18.41 -5.87
CA GLU A 86 0.54 -19.24 -4.68
C GLU A 86 -0.81 -19.68 -4.07
N ARG A 87 -1.86 -18.86 -4.25
CA ARG A 87 -3.24 -19.15 -3.83
C ARG A 87 -4.09 -19.80 -4.93
N GLN A 88 -3.46 -20.26 -6.00
CA GLN A 88 -4.12 -20.93 -7.12
C GLN A 88 -5.18 -20.07 -7.84
N ILE A 89 -5.06 -18.74 -7.75
CA ILE A 89 -5.90 -17.79 -8.49
C ILE A 89 -5.32 -17.65 -9.89
N ARG A 90 -6.15 -17.80 -10.91
CA ARG A 90 -5.76 -17.67 -12.31
C ARG A 90 -5.45 -16.22 -12.65
N GLN A 91 -4.54 -15.98 -13.56
CA GLN A 91 -4.15 -14.63 -13.98
C GLN A 91 -5.34 -13.79 -14.46
N ASN A 92 -6.30 -14.40 -15.17
CA ASN A 92 -7.51 -13.71 -15.63
C ASN A 92 -8.41 -13.22 -14.47
N ASP A 93 -8.25 -13.80 -13.28
CA ASP A 93 -9.04 -13.50 -12.08
C ASP A 93 -8.30 -12.56 -11.11
N PHE A 94 -7.09 -12.10 -11.45
CA PHE A 94 -6.32 -11.18 -10.60
C PHE A 94 -7.04 -9.86 -10.39
N ASN A 95 -7.69 -9.35 -11.45
CA ASN A 95 -8.35 -8.06 -11.44
C ASN A 95 -7.35 -6.91 -11.25
N SER A 96 -7.76 -5.82 -10.64
CA SER A 96 -6.94 -4.63 -10.42
C SER A 96 -6.66 -4.39 -8.94
N TYR A 97 -5.63 -3.61 -8.64
CA TYR A 97 -5.35 -3.16 -7.28
C TYR A 97 -6.53 -2.43 -6.65
N GLY A 98 -7.27 -1.63 -7.43
CA GLY A 98 -8.47 -0.95 -6.96
C GLY A 98 -9.57 -1.91 -6.51
N ALA A 99 -9.80 -3.01 -7.24
CA ALA A 99 -10.76 -4.04 -6.85
C ALA A 99 -10.29 -4.84 -5.62
N ARG A 100 -8.98 -4.94 -5.39
CA ARG A 100 -8.35 -5.67 -4.29
C ARG A 100 -7.93 -4.80 -3.10
N ARG A 101 -8.32 -3.53 -3.08
CA ARG A 101 -7.87 -2.57 -2.06
C ARG A 101 -8.24 -2.94 -0.61
N GLY A 102 -9.22 -3.80 -0.41
CA GLY A 102 -9.57 -4.38 0.89
C GLY A 102 -8.64 -5.50 1.36
N ASN A 103 -7.65 -5.87 0.54
CA ASN A 103 -6.66 -6.88 0.87
C ASN A 103 -5.29 -6.20 1.02
N HIS A 104 -4.87 -5.98 2.28
CA HIS A 104 -3.60 -5.33 2.59
C HIS A 104 -2.38 -6.10 2.06
N GLU A 105 -2.46 -7.42 1.98
CA GLU A 105 -1.39 -8.28 1.44
C GLU A 105 -1.11 -7.97 -0.04
N VAL A 106 -2.16 -7.70 -0.81
CA VAL A 106 -2.04 -7.29 -2.22
C VAL A 106 -1.51 -5.86 -2.32
N MET A 107 -2.08 -4.95 -1.52
CA MET A 107 -1.74 -3.53 -1.58
C MET A 107 -0.28 -3.27 -1.20
N MET A 108 0.22 -3.89 -0.13
CA MET A 108 1.62 -3.69 0.27
C MET A 108 2.62 -4.23 -0.75
N ARG A 109 2.25 -5.26 -1.52
CA ARG A 109 3.09 -5.81 -2.59
C ARG A 109 3.20 -4.90 -3.81
N GLY A 110 2.29 -3.95 -3.93
CA GLY A 110 2.28 -2.92 -4.98
C GLY A 110 2.72 -1.53 -4.49
N THR A 111 3.00 -1.35 -3.22
CA THR A 111 3.45 -0.06 -2.68
C THR A 111 4.76 0.36 -3.35
N PHE A 112 4.81 1.61 -3.82
CA PHE A 112 5.89 2.16 -4.64
C PHE A 112 6.12 1.46 -5.99
N ALA A 113 5.21 0.62 -6.48
CA ALA A 113 5.36 -0.05 -7.77
C ALA A 113 4.98 0.82 -8.98
N ASN A 114 4.70 2.11 -8.80
CA ASN A 114 4.38 3.02 -9.88
C ASN A 114 5.56 3.13 -10.86
N ILE A 115 5.27 3.00 -12.17
CA ILE A 115 6.28 3.01 -13.24
C ILE A 115 7.05 4.34 -13.38
N ARG A 116 6.51 5.44 -12.82
CA ARG A 116 7.09 6.78 -12.88
C ARG A 116 7.96 7.12 -11.67
N ILE A 117 8.01 6.27 -10.66
CA ILE A 117 8.87 6.50 -9.50
C ILE A 117 10.33 6.45 -9.92
N LYS A 118 11.10 7.42 -9.42
CA LYS A 118 12.54 7.47 -9.57
C LYS A 118 13.18 7.39 -8.19
N ASN A 119 13.68 6.20 -7.87
CA ASN A 119 14.44 6.01 -6.65
C ASN A 119 15.88 6.45 -6.87
N GLN A 120 16.31 7.52 -6.20
CA GLN A 120 17.64 8.10 -6.36
C GLN A 120 18.77 7.19 -5.84
N LEU A 121 18.45 6.11 -5.12
CA LEU A 121 19.43 5.07 -4.78
C LEU A 121 19.88 4.27 -6.02
N LEU A 122 19.14 4.37 -7.12
CA LEU A 122 19.41 3.68 -8.38
C LEU A 122 19.59 4.72 -9.50
N SER A 123 20.78 4.78 -10.09
CA SER A 123 21.03 5.68 -11.21
C SER A 123 20.29 5.22 -12.46
N ASN A 124 19.53 6.14 -13.10
CA ASN A 124 18.83 5.91 -14.37
C ASN A 124 17.82 4.76 -14.38
N VAL A 125 17.22 4.42 -13.25
CA VAL A 125 16.17 3.42 -13.15
C VAL A 125 14.84 4.09 -12.80
N GLU A 126 13.82 3.85 -13.62
CA GLU A 126 12.44 4.21 -13.33
C GLU A 126 11.64 2.98 -12.91
N GLY A 127 10.57 3.18 -12.13
CA GLY A 127 9.70 2.13 -11.63
C GLY A 127 9.98 1.77 -10.17
N GLY A 128 9.20 0.84 -9.66
CA GLY A 128 9.18 0.45 -8.26
C GLY A 128 10.34 -0.46 -7.84
N TYR A 129 11.57 -0.01 -8.06
CA TYR A 129 12.78 -0.75 -7.72
C TYR A 129 13.57 -0.10 -6.61
N SER A 130 14.28 -0.92 -5.87
CA SER A 130 15.26 -0.50 -4.88
C SER A 130 16.51 -1.39 -4.94
N ILE A 131 17.47 -1.10 -4.09
CA ILE A 131 18.72 -1.83 -3.98
C ILE A 131 18.84 -2.46 -2.60
N LEU A 132 19.17 -3.73 -2.56
CA LEU A 132 19.46 -4.45 -1.32
C LEU A 132 20.96 -4.33 -1.02
N GLU A 133 21.27 -3.74 0.10
CA GLU A 133 22.66 -3.64 0.61
C GLU A 133 22.96 -4.75 1.63
N PRO A 134 24.17 -5.25 1.75
CA PRO A 134 25.39 -4.83 1.01
C PRO A 134 25.56 -5.49 -0.37
N GLU A 135 24.65 -6.40 -0.75
CA GLU A 135 24.78 -7.23 -1.97
C GLU A 135 24.64 -6.41 -3.26
N LYS A 136 24.20 -5.15 -3.18
CA LYS A 136 23.91 -4.26 -4.30
C LYS A 136 22.97 -4.88 -5.35
N LYS A 137 22.03 -5.71 -4.88
CA LYS A 137 21.07 -6.39 -5.73
C LYS A 137 19.85 -5.50 -5.98
N LYS A 138 19.55 -5.24 -7.26
CA LYS A 138 18.32 -4.54 -7.67
C LYS A 138 17.13 -5.50 -7.60
N MET A 139 16.09 -5.12 -6.86
CA MET A 139 14.85 -5.88 -6.70
C MET A 139 13.66 -4.92 -6.63
N SER A 140 12.43 -5.43 -6.60
CA SER A 140 11.28 -4.58 -6.29
C SER A 140 11.39 -3.99 -4.87
N VAL A 141 10.79 -2.82 -4.65
CA VAL A 141 10.79 -2.18 -3.31
C VAL A 141 10.22 -3.13 -2.26
N TYR A 142 9.16 -3.86 -2.60
CA TYR A 142 8.56 -4.85 -1.71
C TYR A 142 9.54 -5.96 -1.32
N GLU A 143 10.23 -6.56 -2.29
CA GLU A 143 11.19 -7.64 -2.02
C GLU A 143 12.35 -7.16 -1.17
N VAL A 144 12.89 -5.96 -1.45
CA VAL A 144 13.95 -5.36 -0.63
C VAL A 144 13.48 -5.15 0.81
N ALA A 145 12.27 -4.61 0.99
CA ALA A 145 11.69 -4.42 2.32
C ALA A 145 11.53 -5.75 3.08
N MET A 146 11.09 -6.80 2.39
CA MET A 146 10.93 -8.13 3.00
C MET A 146 12.29 -8.77 3.37
N GLU A 147 13.34 -8.56 2.57
CA GLU A 147 14.67 -9.04 2.90
C GLU A 147 15.24 -8.33 4.14
N TYR A 148 15.07 -7.01 4.24
CA TYR A 148 15.46 -6.26 5.45
C TYR A 148 14.62 -6.70 6.68
N ALA A 149 13.33 -6.95 6.51
CA ALA A 149 12.48 -7.46 7.59
C ALA A 149 12.93 -8.83 8.09
N LYS A 150 13.34 -9.76 7.20
CA LYS A 150 13.91 -11.05 7.57
C LYS A 150 15.21 -10.91 8.38
N ARG A 151 15.99 -9.86 8.11
CA ARG A 151 17.24 -9.53 8.84
C ARG A 151 16.97 -8.76 10.12
N SER A 152 15.71 -8.45 10.44
CA SER A 152 15.34 -7.56 11.56
C SER A 152 15.97 -6.17 11.46
N GLU A 153 16.24 -5.70 10.23
CA GLU A 153 16.76 -4.36 9.97
C GLU A 153 15.59 -3.40 9.72
N ASN A 154 15.61 -2.27 10.40
CA ASN A 154 14.63 -1.21 10.19
C ASN A 154 14.85 -0.52 8.83
N VAL A 155 13.79 -0.08 8.21
CA VAL A 155 13.84 0.67 6.95
C VAL A 155 13.28 2.07 7.11
N VAL A 156 13.79 3.01 6.30
CA VAL A 156 13.37 4.40 6.28
C VAL A 156 13.14 4.85 4.84
N VAL A 157 12.15 5.72 4.65
CA VAL A 157 11.84 6.38 3.39
C VAL A 157 12.26 7.84 3.50
N PHE A 158 13.10 8.30 2.58
CA PHE A 158 13.41 9.71 2.40
C PHE A 158 12.63 10.26 1.22
N ALA A 159 11.94 11.37 1.42
CA ALA A 159 11.16 12.00 0.37
C ALA A 159 11.17 13.53 0.54
N GLY A 160 10.92 14.23 -0.55
CA GLY A 160 10.88 15.68 -0.58
C GLY A 160 9.50 16.25 -0.25
N GLN A 161 9.25 17.47 -0.70
CA GLN A 161 7.98 18.18 -0.48
C GLN A 161 6.80 17.44 -1.11
N GLU A 162 5.61 17.63 -0.53
CA GLU A 162 4.35 17.05 -1.01
C GLU A 162 4.27 15.51 -0.98
N TYR A 163 5.17 14.87 -0.23
CA TYR A 163 5.11 13.42 -0.06
C TYR A 163 3.80 12.99 0.61
N GLY A 164 3.10 12.05 -0.04
CA GLY A 164 1.86 11.48 0.49
C GLY A 164 0.65 12.42 0.44
N LEU A 165 0.76 13.62 -0.17
CA LEU A 165 -0.42 14.44 -0.39
C LEU A 165 -1.36 13.78 -1.40
N SER A 166 -2.66 13.82 -1.11
CA SER A 166 -3.69 13.42 -2.07
C SER A 166 -3.91 14.51 -3.12
N LEU A 167 -4.20 14.14 -4.37
CA LEU A 167 -4.57 15.08 -5.44
C LEU A 167 -5.75 15.99 -5.05
N ILE A 168 -6.69 15.51 -4.24
CA ILE A 168 -7.81 16.30 -3.71
C ILE A 168 -7.30 17.46 -2.85
N HIS A 169 -6.19 17.28 -2.16
CA HIS A 169 -5.60 18.33 -1.33
C HIS A 169 -4.77 19.34 -2.11
N ILE A 170 -4.34 19.01 -3.32
CA ILE A 170 -3.59 19.90 -4.21
C ILE A 170 -4.52 20.87 -4.95
N SER A 171 -5.75 20.45 -5.23
CA SER A 171 -6.72 21.24 -6.01
C SER A 171 -7.46 22.30 -5.19
N GLU A 172 -7.40 22.27 -3.87
CA GLU A 172 -7.97 23.31 -3.02
C GLU A 172 -6.92 24.37 -2.67
N PRO A 173 -7.26 25.68 -2.80
CA PRO A 173 -6.35 26.75 -2.38
C PRO A 173 -6.20 26.72 -0.86
N LYS A 174 -5.17 26.04 -0.38
CA LYS A 174 -4.85 26.04 1.05
C LYS A 174 -4.20 27.37 1.42
N ARG A 175 -4.81 28.08 2.37
CA ARG A 175 -4.11 29.12 3.11
C ARG A 175 -2.86 28.48 3.71
N LEU A 176 -1.70 28.89 3.22
CA LEU A 176 -0.42 28.58 3.86
C LEU A 176 -0.43 29.26 5.24
N THR A 177 -0.80 28.52 6.26
CA THR A 177 -0.39 28.87 7.61
C THR A 177 1.03 28.36 7.76
N SER A 178 1.98 29.26 7.58
CA SER A 178 3.37 29.01 7.95
C SER A 178 3.40 28.79 9.46
N ILE A 179 3.60 27.56 9.90
CA ILE A 179 3.97 27.26 11.27
C ILE A 179 5.48 27.46 11.33
N SER A 180 5.89 28.62 11.81
CA SER A 180 7.28 28.89 12.18
C SER A 180 7.53 28.22 13.52
N PHE A 181 8.35 27.21 13.58
CA PHE A 181 8.96 26.75 14.82
C PHE A 181 10.21 27.61 15.06
N SER A 182 10.15 28.42 16.09
CA SER A 182 11.29 29.12 16.70
C SER A 182 11.95 28.20 17.72
#